data_143c9824b2901eb87250572b2d647ada
#
_entry.id   143c9824b2901eb87250572b2d647ada
#
_cell.length_a   1.000
_cell.length_b   1.000
_cell.length_c   1.000
_cell.angle_alpha   90.00
_cell.angle_beta   90.00
_cell.angle_gamma   90.00
#
_symmetry.space_group_name_H-M   'P 1'
#
loop_
_entity.id
_entity.type
_entity.pdbx_description
1 polymer ?
#
loop_
_entity_poly.entity_id
_entity_poly.type
_entity_poly.pdbx_seq_one_letter_code
_entity_poly.pdbx_strand_id
1 'polypeptide(L)'
;LTELAENISPRVDSRQVVVDFVVPILAHIGGPGETSYYAEVIPAARALDLPFPVFVRYTRLFYNAPWNDRYAWDLRARGNCNLIDGELFEALGDWVEARNADDPEGLRNAHVAIRDFIEMTASRLEATLVCLRKEIEEIKAKLRDPEDRQALITEMRGKQVQVQEIERYMSSAMGRFSPERFGQEVSWAWFDIATVAGVRD
;
A
#
# COMPACT_ATOMS: atom_id res chain seq x y z
N LEU A 1 -26.20 27.04 -22.92
CA LEU A 1 -26.25 25.72 -22.16
C LEU A 1 -26.48 24.55 -23.12
N THR A 2 -27.32 24.71 -24.17
CA THR A 2 -27.58 23.67 -25.17
C THR A 2 -26.35 23.27 -25.98
N GLU A 3 -25.48 24.20 -26.34
CA GLU A 3 -24.23 23.91 -27.07
C GLU A 3 -23.17 23.17 -26.21
N LEU A 4 -23.26 23.29 -24.89
CA LEU A 4 -22.37 22.59 -23.95
C LEU A 4 -22.90 21.20 -23.59
N ALA A 5 -24.20 20.96 -23.76
CA ALA A 5 -24.85 19.72 -23.31
C ALA A 5 -24.25 18.45 -23.95
N GLU A 6 -23.83 18.53 -25.22
CA GLU A 6 -23.21 17.44 -25.96
C GLU A 6 -21.79 17.09 -25.44
N ASN A 7 -21.15 18.04 -24.76
CA ASN A 7 -19.78 17.91 -24.22
C ASN A 7 -19.74 17.71 -22.70
N ILE A 8 -20.90 17.70 -22.04
CA ILE A 8 -20.99 17.47 -20.60
C ILE A 8 -21.19 15.97 -20.36
N SER A 9 -20.20 15.35 -19.73
CA SER A 9 -20.32 13.99 -19.24
C SER A 9 -20.65 13.99 -17.74
N PRO A 10 -21.63 13.19 -17.29
CA PRO A 10 -21.89 13.04 -15.86
C PRO A 10 -20.63 12.58 -15.16
N ARG A 11 -20.22 13.31 -14.14
CA ARG A 11 -19.11 12.94 -13.26
C ARG A 11 -19.63 12.22 -12.03
N VAL A 12 -18.73 11.91 -11.11
CA VAL A 12 -18.99 11.12 -9.92
C VAL A 12 -20.21 11.61 -9.11
N ASP A 13 -20.32 12.92 -8.94
CA ASP A 13 -21.37 13.60 -8.20
C ASP A 13 -22.77 13.46 -8.83
N SER A 14 -22.89 13.70 -10.13
CA SER A 14 -24.16 13.65 -10.84
C SER A 14 -24.49 12.26 -11.40
N ARG A 15 -23.48 11.52 -11.85
CA ARG A 15 -23.67 10.19 -12.42
C ARG A 15 -24.34 9.24 -11.42
N GLN A 16 -23.91 9.24 -10.17
CA GLN A 16 -24.46 8.34 -9.16
C GLN A 16 -25.93 8.65 -8.89
N VAL A 17 -26.27 9.93 -8.76
CA VAL A 17 -27.68 10.35 -8.57
C VAL A 17 -28.56 9.89 -9.72
N VAL A 18 -28.09 10.00 -10.96
CA VAL A 18 -28.84 9.53 -12.14
C VAL A 18 -28.99 8.02 -12.14
N VAL A 19 -27.94 7.28 -11.79
CA VAL A 19 -27.98 5.81 -11.71
C VAL A 19 -28.95 5.35 -10.64
N ASP A 20 -28.92 5.94 -9.46
CA ASP A 20 -29.81 5.60 -8.33
C ASP A 20 -31.28 5.90 -8.65
N PHE A 21 -31.53 6.92 -9.48
CA PHE A 21 -32.88 7.25 -9.92
C PHE A 21 -33.43 6.25 -10.95
N VAL A 22 -32.57 5.73 -11.83
CA VAL A 22 -32.99 4.86 -12.94
C VAL A 22 -32.98 3.38 -12.55
N VAL A 23 -32.06 3.00 -11.67
CA VAL A 23 -31.85 1.60 -11.24
C VAL A 23 -32.27 1.46 -9.77
N PRO A 24 -33.13 0.50 -9.42
CA PRO A 24 -33.51 0.27 -8.02
C PRO A 24 -32.34 -0.33 -7.23
N ILE A 25 -31.52 0.52 -6.64
CA ILE A 25 -30.36 0.15 -5.85
C ILE A 25 -30.76 0.06 -4.37
N LEU A 26 -30.48 -1.08 -3.75
CA LEU A 26 -30.75 -1.29 -2.32
C LEU A 26 -29.60 -0.78 -1.44
N ALA A 27 -28.37 -1.02 -1.86
CA ALA A 27 -27.18 -0.60 -1.14
C ALA A 27 -26.01 -0.36 -2.07
N HIS A 28 -25.18 0.61 -1.74
CA HIS A 28 -23.87 0.79 -2.33
C HIS A 28 -22.81 0.14 -1.47
N ILE A 29 -21.91 -0.61 -2.09
CA ILE A 29 -20.75 -1.19 -1.41
C ILE A 29 -19.52 -0.48 -1.94
N GLY A 30 -18.78 0.15 -1.06
CA GLY A 30 -17.63 0.94 -1.48
C GLY A 30 -16.51 1.00 -0.45
N GLY A 31 -15.34 1.36 -0.93
CA GLY A 31 -14.14 1.59 -0.14
C GLY A 31 -13.98 3.04 0.33
N PRO A 32 -12.79 3.39 0.81
CA PRO A 32 -12.51 4.74 1.32
C PRO A 32 -12.63 5.84 0.28
N GLY A 33 -12.24 5.57 -0.97
CA GLY A 33 -12.36 6.54 -2.06
C GLY A 33 -13.81 6.86 -2.36
N GLU A 34 -14.64 5.83 -2.51
CA GLU A 34 -16.08 5.97 -2.72
C GLU A 34 -16.74 6.70 -1.56
N THR A 35 -16.34 6.42 -0.31
CA THR A 35 -16.86 7.12 0.88
C THR A 35 -16.64 8.63 0.77
N SER A 36 -15.51 9.08 0.23
CA SER A 36 -15.20 10.50 0.13
C SER A 36 -16.17 11.25 -0.80
N TYR A 37 -16.43 10.72 -1.98
CA TYR A 37 -17.33 11.42 -2.89
C TYR A 37 -18.81 11.12 -2.68
N TYR A 38 -19.19 10.08 -1.94
CA TYR A 38 -20.57 9.96 -1.46
C TYR A 38 -20.96 11.07 -0.50
N ALA A 39 -20.00 11.67 0.21
CA ALA A 39 -20.23 12.87 1.00
C ALA A 39 -20.75 14.05 0.14
N GLU A 40 -20.38 14.11 -1.13
CA GLU A 40 -20.84 15.11 -2.10
C GLU A 40 -22.17 14.70 -2.78
N VAL A 41 -22.32 13.41 -3.06
CA VAL A 41 -23.51 12.86 -3.73
C VAL A 41 -24.76 12.92 -2.83
N ILE A 42 -24.62 12.64 -1.54
CA ILE A 42 -25.76 12.65 -0.59
C ILE A 42 -26.46 14.01 -0.53
N PRO A 43 -25.78 15.15 -0.39
CA PRO A 43 -26.44 16.46 -0.44
C PRO A 43 -27.17 16.72 -1.76
N ALA A 44 -26.61 16.27 -2.89
CA ALA A 44 -27.25 16.42 -4.20
C ALA A 44 -28.56 15.58 -4.30
N ALA A 45 -28.51 14.33 -3.86
CA ALA A 45 -29.70 13.48 -3.81
C ALA A 45 -30.80 14.07 -2.90
N ARG A 46 -30.43 14.60 -1.74
CA ARG A 46 -31.36 15.28 -0.82
C ARG A 46 -31.98 16.54 -1.44
N ALA A 47 -31.19 17.33 -2.16
CA ALA A 47 -31.70 18.53 -2.82
C ALA A 47 -32.72 18.22 -3.93
N LEU A 48 -32.66 17.01 -4.49
CA LEU A 48 -33.58 16.50 -5.51
C LEU A 48 -34.73 15.68 -4.94
N ASP A 49 -34.81 15.55 -3.61
CA ASP A 49 -35.80 14.72 -2.89
C ASP A 49 -35.73 13.23 -3.34
N LEU A 50 -34.55 12.75 -3.65
CA LEU A 50 -34.30 11.37 -4.06
C LEU A 50 -33.88 10.51 -2.85
N PRO A 51 -34.43 9.29 -2.73
CA PRO A 51 -33.97 8.36 -1.72
C PRO A 51 -32.52 7.96 -2.01
N PHE A 52 -31.67 8.03 -0.98
CA PHE A 52 -30.29 7.60 -1.09
C PHE A 52 -30.16 6.18 -0.52
N PRO A 53 -29.58 5.22 -1.28
CA PRO A 53 -29.38 3.86 -0.81
C PRO A 53 -28.44 3.78 0.39
N VAL A 54 -28.55 2.70 1.15
CA VAL A 54 -27.63 2.45 2.26
C VAL A 54 -26.21 2.28 1.72
N PHE A 55 -25.26 2.98 2.34
CA PHE A 55 -23.85 2.82 1.99
C PHE A 55 -23.18 1.84 2.97
N VAL A 56 -22.63 0.76 2.43
CA VAL A 56 -21.94 -0.28 3.20
C VAL A 56 -20.45 -0.22 2.83
N ARG A 57 -19.61 0.05 3.80
CA ARG A 57 -18.16 -0.02 3.60
C ARG A 57 -17.72 -1.46 3.67
N TYR A 58 -16.95 -1.91 2.66
CA TYR A 58 -16.33 -3.21 2.75
C TYR A 58 -15.15 -3.22 3.73
N THR A 59 -14.93 -4.36 4.36
CA THR A 59 -13.79 -4.58 5.25
C THR A 59 -12.51 -4.69 4.44
N ARG A 60 -11.48 -3.98 4.85
CA ARG A 60 -10.13 -4.15 4.30
C ARG A 60 -9.48 -5.38 4.88
N LEU A 61 -8.87 -6.16 4.02
CA LEU A 61 -8.04 -7.31 4.38
C LEU A 61 -6.60 -7.02 3.98
N PHE A 62 -5.68 -7.25 4.89
CA PHE A 62 -4.25 -7.17 4.61
C PHE A 62 -3.70 -8.58 4.57
N TYR A 63 -3.14 -8.94 3.42
CA TYR A 63 -2.51 -10.23 3.26
C TYR A 63 -1.02 -10.11 3.47
N ASN A 64 -0.50 -10.95 4.36
CA ASN A 64 0.93 -11.17 4.47
C ASN A 64 1.28 -12.30 3.49
N ALA A 65 1.65 -11.93 2.27
CA ALA A 65 1.92 -12.90 1.22
C ALA A 65 3.29 -13.58 1.43
N PRO A 66 3.42 -14.88 1.13
CA PRO A 66 4.65 -15.64 1.38
C PRO A 66 5.91 -15.03 0.77
N TRP A 67 5.80 -14.35 -0.38
CA TRP A 67 6.95 -13.67 -0.99
C TRP A 67 7.36 -12.39 -0.24
N ASN A 68 6.43 -11.67 0.36
CA ASN A 68 6.74 -10.52 1.21
C ASN A 68 7.38 -10.98 2.51
N ASP A 69 6.87 -12.07 3.11
CA ASP A 69 7.46 -12.70 4.28
C ASP A 69 8.89 -13.13 4.02
N ARG A 70 9.14 -13.78 2.89
CA ARG A 70 10.49 -14.23 2.55
C ARG A 70 11.47 -13.06 2.48
N TYR A 71 11.13 -12.01 1.77
CA TYR A 71 12.01 -10.83 1.69
C TYR A 71 12.20 -10.15 3.03
N ALA A 72 11.16 -10.03 3.84
CA ALA A 72 11.26 -9.47 5.17
C ALA A 72 12.13 -10.34 6.10
N TRP A 73 11.99 -11.67 6.04
CA TRP A 73 12.82 -12.60 6.79
C TRP A 73 14.27 -12.53 6.36
N ASP A 74 14.56 -12.46 5.07
CA ASP A 74 15.91 -12.32 4.53
C ASP A 74 16.54 -11.00 4.99
N LEU A 75 15.80 -9.89 4.97
CA LEU A 75 16.24 -8.60 5.49
C LEU A 75 16.51 -8.65 6.99
N ARG A 76 15.60 -9.24 7.77
CA ARG A 76 15.73 -9.41 9.22
C ARG A 76 16.93 -10.27 9.59
N ALA A 77 17.13 -11.38 8.89
CA ALA A 77 18.28 -12.28 9.11
C ALA A 77 19.63 -11.58 8.92
N ARG A 78 19.66 -10.50 8.13
CA ARG A 78 20.83 -9.64 7.89
C ARG A 78 20.88 -8.40 8.79
N GLY A 79 19.98 -8.27 9.75
CA GLY A 79 19.90 -7.13 10.65
C GLY A 79 19.31 -5.86 10.02
N ASN A 80 18.65 -5.98 8.87
CA ASN A 80 17.96 -4.85 8.23
C ASN A 80 16.54 -4.71 8.80
N CYS A 81 16.07 -3.45 8.87
CA CYS A 81 14.69 -3.16 9.22
C CYS A 81 13.71 -3.62 8.13
N ASN A 82 12.49 -3.88 8.52
CA ASN A 82 11.42 -4.32 7.63
C ASN A 82 10.05 -3.90 8.19
N LEU A 83 8.97 -4.02 7.39
CA LEU A 83 7.61 -3.63 7.78
C LEU A 83 6.83 -4.74 8.50
N ILE A 84 7.39 -5.95 8.63
CA ILE A 84 6.71 -7.08 9.29
C ILE A 84 7.06 -7.15 10.78
N ASP A 85 7.95 -6.33 11.26
CA ASP A 85 8.16 -6.15 12.69
C ASP A 85 6.89 -5.53 13.30
N GLY A 86 6.51 -6.02 14.48
CA GLY A 86 5.18 -5.84 15.06
C GLY A 86 4.61 -4.42 15.10
N GLU A 87 5.46 -3.40 15.12
CA GLU A 87 5.08 -1.98 15.23
C GLU A 87 4.10 -1.52 14.13
N LEU A 88 4.25 -1.98 12.89
CA LEU A 88 3.30 -1.64 11.84
C LEU A 88 1.92 -2.24 12.10
N PHE A 89 1.88 -3.50 12.53
CA PHE A 89 0.63 -4.19 12.79
C PHE A 89 -0.08 -3.66 14.04
N GLU A 90 0.67 -3.22 15.04
CA GLU A 90 0.11 -2.50 16.20
C GLU A 90 -0.56 -1.19 15.75
N ALA A 91 0.14 -0.35 15.01
CA ALA A 91 -0.41 0.90 14.49
C ALA A 91 -1.61 0.69 13.54
N LEU A 92 -1.62 -0.40 12.75
CA LEU A 92 -2.78 -0.78 11.93
C LEU A 92 -3.95 -1.25 12.81
N GLY A 93 -3.68 -1.95 13.91
CA GLY A 93 -4.67 -2.33 14.92
C GLY A 93 -5.32 -1.10 15.55
N ASP A 94 -4.52 -0.17 16.02
CA ASP A 94 -4.99 1.11 16.58
C ASP A 94 -5.86 1.89 15.59
N TRP A 95 -5.48 1.89 14.31
CA TRP A 95 -6.28 2.51 13.26
C TRP A 95 -7.65 1.83 13.08
N VAL A 96 -7.70 0.50 13.13
CA VAL A 96 -8.95 -0.27 13.02
C VAL A 96 -9.83 -0.01 14.25
N GLU A 97 -9.26 0.00 15.45
CA GLU A 97 -9.98 0.27 16.70
C GLU A 97 -10.57 1.69 16.72
N ALA A 98 -9.75 2.69 16.41
CA ALA A 98 -10.21 4.07 16.33
C ALA A 98 -11.34 4.26 15.30
N ARG A 99 -11.25 3.56 14.17
CA ARG A 99 -12.28 3.57 13.14
C ARG A 99 -13.59 2.95 13.63
N ASN A 100 -13.50 1.82 14.33
CA ASN A 100 -14.69 1.14 14.86
C ASN A 100 -15.36 1.93 15.99
N ALA A 101 -14.58 2.74 16.72
CA ALA A 101 -15.05 3.61 17.78
C ALA A 101 -15.54 4.98 17.28
N ASP A 102 -15.49 5.26 15.97
CA ASP A 102 -15.73 6.58 15.38
C ASP A 102 -14.88 7.70 16.05
N ASP A 103 -13.64 7.36 16.42
CA ASP A 103 -12.67 8.28 17.03
C ASP A 103 -11.79 8.97 15.97
N PRO A 104 -12.11 10.22 15.60
CA PRO A 104 -11.35 10.93 14.58
C PRO A 104 -9.94 11.36 15.03
N GLU A 105 -9.70 11.47 16.32
CA GLU A 105 -8.38 11.79 16.87
C GLU A 105 -7.49 10.55 16.86
N GLY A 106 -8.00 9.43 17.33
CA GLY A 106 -7.33 8.13 17.25
C GLY A 106 -6.98 7.77 15.82
N LEU A 107 -7.89 7.99 14.86
CA LEU A 107 -7.63 7.76 13.44
C LEU A 107 -6.45 8.59 12.91
N ARG A 108 -6.40 9.88 13.26
CA ARG A 108 -5.28 10.76 12.84
C ARG A 108 -3.97 10.29 13.45
N ASN A 109 -3.96 9.95 14.72
CA ASN A 109 -2.76 9.52 15.43
C ASN A 109 -2.22 8.20 14.87
N ALA A 110 -3.08 7.20 14.67
CA ALA A 110 -2.71 5.93 14.06
C ALA A 110 -2.21 6.11 12.61
N HIS A 111 -2.83 7.00 11.84
CA HIS A 111 -2.41 7.32 10.48
C HIS A 111 -0.99 7.93 10.44
N VAL A 112 -0.72 8.86 11.36
CA VAL A 112 0.61 9.46 11.49
C VAL A 112 1.63 8.38 11.87
N ALA A 113 1.32 7.55 12.86
CA ALA A 113 2.22 6.47 13.31
C ALA A 113 2.56 5.48 12.18
N ILE A 114 1.56 5.07 11.39
CA ILE A 114 1.78 4.17 10.23
C ILE A 114 2.69 4.83 9.19
N ARG A 115 2.41 6.08 8.84
CA ARG A 115 3.21 6.83 7.86
C ARG A 115 4.65 7.00 8.34
N ASP A 116 4.83 7.47 9.56
CA ASP A 116 6.15 7.74 10.13
C ASP A 116 6.98 6.45 10.23
N PHE A 117 6.36 5.33 10.57
CA PHE A 117 7.03 4.03 10.59
C PHE A 117 7.48 3.59 9.19
N ILE A 118 6.63 3.76 8.17
CA ILE A 118 6.96 3.44 6.77
C ILE A 118 8.10 4.33 6.27
N GLU A 119 8.02 5.64 6.52
CA GLU A 119 9.05 6.61 6.12
C GLU A 119 10.39 6.36 6.82
N MET A 120 10.36 6.07 8.11
CA MET A 120 11.56 5.70 8.87
C MET A 120 12.20 4.43 8.33
N THR A 121 11.41 3.42 8.04
CA THR A 121 11.89 2.15 7.48
C THR A 121 12.49 2.36 6.09
N ALA A 122 11.83 3.14 5.23
CA ALA A 122 12.34 3.51 3.91
C ALA A 122 13.70 4.22 4.02
N SER A 123 13.80 5.23 4.87
CA SER A 123 15.02 6.00 5.06
C SER A 123 16.19 5.16 5.55
N ARG A 124 15.92 4.20 6.45
CA ARG A 124 16.96 3.25 6.93
C ARG A 124 17.42 2.31 5.83
N LEU A 125 16.51 1.80 5.02
CA LEU A 125 16.84 0.93 3.89
C LEU A 125 17.61 1.68 2.80
N GLU A 126 17.23 2.92 2.51
CA GLU A 126 17.98 3.78 1.58
C GLU A 126 19.41 4.05 2.06
N ALA A 127 19.58 4.35 3.35
CA ALA A 127 20.91 4.51 3.93
C ALA A 127 21.75 3.23 3.80
N THR A 128 21.14 2.06 4.02
CA THR A 128 21.80 0.76 3.83
C THR A 128 22.19 0.54 2.37
N LEU A 129 21.34 0.90 1.40
CA LEU A 129 21.64 0.84 -0.03
C LEU A 129 22.84 1.70 -0.41
N VAL A 130 22.90 2.93 0.13
CA VAL A 130 24.05 3.83 -0.10
C VAL A 130 25.34 3.20 0.42
N CYS A 131 25.33 2.64 1.63
CA CYS A 131 26.50 1.96 2.19
C CYS A 131 26.92 0.76 1.34
N LEU A 132 26.00 -0.13 0.99
CA LEU A 132 26.28 -1.32 0.19
C LEU A 132 26.85 -0.98 -1.19
N ARG A 133 26.29 0.03 -1.85
CA ARG A 133 26.78 0.49 -3.16
C ARG A 133 28.21 1.05 -3.07
N LYS A 134 28.50 1.82 -2.00
CA LYS A 134 29.85 2.32 -1.75
C LYS A 134 30.85 1.18 -1.53
N GLU A 135 30.49 0.19 -0.69
CA GLU A 135 31.32 -0.99 -0.45
C GLU A 135 31.56 -1.80 -1.73
N ILE A 136 30.55 -1.93 -2.60
CA ILE A 136 30.70 -2.58 -3.91
C ILE A 136 31.73 -1.83 -4.77
N GLU A 137 31.70 -0.50 -4.80
CA GLU A 137 32.69 0.28 -5.57
C GLU A 137 34.12 0.15 -4.98
N GLU A 138 34.22 0.12 -3.65
CA GLU A 138 35.51 -0.14 -2.98
C GLU A 138 36.08 -1.52 -3.31
N ILE A 139 35.23 -2.55 -3.35
CA ILE A 139 35.65 -3.90 -3.76
C ILE A 139 36.07 -3.92 -5.24
N LYS A 140 35.33 -3.25 -6.13
CA LYS A 140 35.69 -3.12 -7.55
C LYS A 140 37.07 -2.47 -7.74
N ALA A 141 37.38 -1.47 -6.92
CA ALA A 141 38.71 -0.82 -6.95
C ALA A 141 39.82 -1.79 -6.54
N LYS A 142 39.58 -2.67 -5.55
CA LYS A 142 40.54 -3.68 -5.09
C LYS A 142 40.72 -4.85 -6.06
N LEU A 143 39.74 -5.13 -6.93
CA LEU A 143 39.80 -6.21 -7.91
C LEU A 143 40.92 -6.03 -8.97
N ARG A 144 41.61 -4.91 -8.95
CA ARG A 144 42.80 -4.67 -9.80
C ARG A 144 44.03 -5.44 -9.35
N ASP A 145 44.04 -5.92 -8.08
CA ASP A 145 45.11 -6.73 -7.51
C ASP A 145 44.76 -8.22 -7.56
N PRO A 146 45.61 -9.14 -8.02
CA PRO A 146 45.21 -10.52 -8.30
C PRO A 146 45.17 -11.45 -7.11
N GLU A 147 45.78 -11.12 -5.96
CA GLU A 147 46.00 -12.10 -4.87
C GLU A 147 44.71 -12.63 -4.19
N ASP A 148 43.61 -11.87 -4.15
CA ASP A 148 42.35 -12.28 -3.51
C ASP A 148 41.12 -12.16 -4.41
N ARG A 149 41.31 -12.19 -5.71
CA ARG A 149 40.27 -11.88 -6.69
C ARG A 149 38.97 -12.69 -6.51
N GLN A 150 39.08 -13.99 -6.25
CA GLN A 150 37.89 -14.85 -6.14
C GLN A 150 37.08 -14.56 -4.89
N ALA A 151 37.72 -14.29 -3.75
CA ALA A 151 37.07 -13.92 -2.49
C ALA A 151 36.36 -12.57 -2.66
N LEU A 152 36.99 -11.57 -3.24
CA LEU A 152 36.44 -10.26 -3.52
C LEU A 152 35.23 -10.33 -4.47
N ILE A 153 35.27 -11.17 -5.50
CA ILE A 153 34.12 -11.39 -6.39
C ILE A 153 32.95 -12.01 -5.62
N THR A 154 33.19 -12.96 -4.76
CA THR A 154 32.14 -13.61 -3.96
C THR A 154 31.51 -12.61 -2.99
N GLU A 155 32.32 -11.80 -2.33
CA GLU A 155 31.84 -10.74 -1.42
C GLU A 155 31.02 -9.70 -2.19
N MET A 156 31.50 -9.22 -3.32
CA MET A 156 30.79 -8.26 -4.16
C MET A 156 29.43 -8.79 -4.62
N ARG A 157 29.38 -10.05 -5.07
CA ARG A 157 28.11 -10.70 -5.46
C ARG A 157 27.13 -10.78 -4.30
N GLY A 158 27.61 -11.14 -3.10
CA GLY A 158 26.77 -11.15 -1.90
C GLY A 158 26.14 -9.78 -1.60
N LYS A 159 26.91 -8.70 -1.71
CA LYS A 159 26.40 -7.32 -1.54
C LYS A 159 25.45 -6.91 -2.65
N GLN A 160 25.70 -7.29 -3.90
CA GLN A 160 24.77 -7.05 -5.01
C GLN A 160 23.41 -7.74 -4.81
N VAL A 161 23.41 -8.97 -4.29
CA VAL A 161 22.17 -9.68 -3.94
C VAL A 161 21.42 -8.92 -2.85
N GLN A 162 22.10 -8.43 -1.81
CA GLN A 162 21.48 -7.63 -0.76
C GLN A 162 20.84 -6.34 -1.31
N VAL A 163 21.53 -5.64 -2.20
CA VAL A 163 20.99 -4.45 -2.87
C VAL A 163 19.69 -4.80 -3.61
N GLN A 164 19.69 -5.86 -4.40
CA GLN A 164 18.50 -6.29 -5.15
C GLN A 164 17.35 -6.70 -4.25
N GLU A 165 17.62 -7.37 -3.13
CA GLU A 165 16.59 -7.76 -2.15
C GLU A 165 15.94 -6.54 -1.50
N ILE A 166 16.74 -5.54 -1.07
CA ILE A 166 16.23 -4.30 -0.49
C ILE A 166 15.39 -3.52 -1.52
N GLU A 167 15.90 -3.34 -2.73
CA GLU A 167 15.18 -2.64 -3.80
C GLU A 167 13.85 -3.32 -4.14
N ARG A 168 13.83 -4.65 -4.23
CA ARG A 168 12.60 -5.42 -4.44
C ARG A 168 11.63 -5.26 -3.29
N TYR A 169 12.12 -5.32 -2.06
CA TYR A 169 11.28 -5.14 -0.88
C TYR A 169 10.65 -3.75 -0.85
N MET A 170 11.44 -2.69 -1.05
CA MET A 170 10.94 -1.32 -1.10
C MET A 170 9.90 -1.12 -2.21
N SER A 171 10.16 -1.65 -3.39
CA SER A 171 9.23 -1.48 -4.53
C SER A 171 7.96 -2.31 -4.42
N SER A 172 8.02 -3.51 -3.84
CA SER A 172 6.89 -4.45 -3.82
C SER A 172 6.10 -4.46 -2.51
N ALA A 173 6.76 -4.32 -1.37
CA ALA A 173 6.11 -4.46 -0.07
C ALA A 173 5.66 -3.12 0.51
N MET A 174 6.55 -2.11 0.54
CA MET A 174 6.30 -0.89 1.30
C MET A 174 5.10 -0.09 0.81
N GLY A 175 4.91 0.04 -0.50
CA GLY A 175 3.77 0.75 -1.07
C GLY A 175 2.42 0.10 -0.81
N ARG A 176 2.40 -1.17 -0.41
CA ARG A 176 1.18 -1.95 -0.20
C ARG A 176 0.59 -1.80 1.20
N PHE A 177 1.39 -1.34 2.15
CA PHE A 177 0.95 -1.11 3.53
C PHE A 177 0.53 0.35 3.79
N SER A 178 0.63 1.21 2.79
CA SER A 178 0.17 2.60 2.94
C SER A 178 -1.35 2.67 2.95
N PRO A 179 -1.99 3.10 4.04
CA PRO A 179 -3.44 3.26 4.09
C PRO A 179 -3.95 4.34 3.13
N GLU A 180 -3.11 5.29 2.74
CA GLU A 180 -3.45 6.37 1.81
C GLU A 180 -3.57 5.91 0.35
N ARG A 181 -2.97 4.79 0.00
CA ARG A 181 -2.90 4.28 -1.37
C ARG A 181 -3.71 3.02 -1.62
N PHE A 182 -4.73 2.74 -0.82
CA PHE A 182 -5.51 1.51 -0.92
C PHE A 182 -4.71 0.20 -0.78
N GLY A 183 -3.39 0.30 -0.60
CA GLY A 183 -2.52 -0.82 -0.27
C GLY A 183 -2.65 -2.03 -1.18
N GLN A 184 -2.91 -3.15 -0.58
CA GLN A 184 -2.96 -4.45 -1.24
C GLN A 184 -4.14 -4.60 -2.21
N GLU A 185 -5.28 -3.99 -1.93
CA GLU A 185 -6.50 -4.14 -2.75
C GLU A 185 -6.32 -3.62 -4.18
N VAL A 186 -5.44 -2.65 -4.36
CA VAL A 186 -5.13 -2.09 -5.69
C VAL A 186 -3.95 -2.80 -6.35
N SER A 187 -3.00 -3.28 -5.55
CA SER A 187 -1.73 -3.79 -6.05
C SER A 187 -1.74 -5.28 -6.38
N TRP A 188 -2.67 -6.04 -5.81
CA TRP A 188 -2.71 -7.48 -5.95
C TRP A 188 -3.96 -7.93 -6.70
N ALA A 189 -3.74 -8.65 -7.79
CA ALA A 189 -4.81 -9.35 -8.46
C ALA A 189 -5.23 -10.58 -7.65
N TRP A 190 -6.50 -10.95 -7.73
CA TRP A 190 -7.01 -12.17 -7.12
C TRP A 190 -6.20 -13.43 -7.52
N PHE A 191 -5.75 -13.46 -8.76
CA PHE A 191 -4.90 -14.55 -9.27
C PHE A 191 -3.60 -14.69 -8.47
N ASP A 192 -2.96 -13.58 -8.10
CA ASP A 192 -1.73 -13.60 -7.30
C ASP A 192 -2.02 -14.15 -5.90
N ILE A 193 -3.12 -13.73 -5.30
CA ILE A 193 -3.55 -14.21 -3.98
C ILE A 193 -3.87 -15.70 -4.04
N ALA A 194 -4.68 -16.13 -4.99
CA ALA A 194 -5.12 -17.52 -5.12
C ALA A 194 -3.95 -18.46 -5.43
N THR A 195 -3.07 -18.06 -6.33
CA THR A 195 -1.97 -18.92 -6.80
C THR A 195 -0.86 -19.07 -5.76
N VAL A 196 -0.52 -17.97 -5.08
CA VAL A 196 0.65 -17.94 -4.18
C VAL A 196 0.26 -18.22 -2.73
N ALA A 197 -0.86 -17.69 -2.26
CA ALA A 197 -1.36 -17.93 -0.91
C ALA A 197 -2.11 -19.27 -0.77
N GLY A 198 -2.35 -20.00 -1.87
CA GLY A 198 -3.07 -21.25 -1.84
C GLY A 198 -4.55 -21.12 -1.50
N VAL A 199 -5.11 -19.92 -1.60
CA VAL A 199 -6.54 -19.67 -1.40
C VAL A 199 -7.26 -20.23 -2.62
N ARG A 200 -8.12 -21.22 -2.39
CA ARG A 200 -9.01 -21.78 -3.41
C ARG A 200 -10.42 -21.33 -3.13
N ASP A 201 -11.21 -21.19 -4.17
CA ASP A 201 -12.65 -20.88 -4.11
C ASP A 201 -13.43 -21.87 -3.25
#